data_4a18f36b802aea3449c0a99d1184cc3d
#
_entry.id   4a18f36b802aea3449c0a99d1184cc3d
#
_cell.length_a   1.000
_cell.length_b   1.000
_cell.length_c   1.000
_cell.angle_alpha   90.00
_cell.angle_beta   90.00
_cell.angle_gamma   90.00
#
_symmetry.space_group_name_H-M   'P 1'
#
loop_
_entity.id
_entity.type
_entity.pdbx_description
1 polymer ?
#
loop_
_entity_poly.entity_id
_entity_poly.type
_entity_poly.pdbx_seq_one_letter_code
_entity_poly.pdbx_strand_id
1 'polypeptide(L)'
;RSHDCADRANMVDLGETRRGTPVAVNRAWWGADLRIVVGNIEPHQFMGFSGGVKSAAVGLTSRATINTNHAMMTAPGAVINRYEDNPCRQDVEEIGRMIGVHYALNAVINDHKEIAHVLAGPPVDVMRRGIPLLRSIYQVTVDEPFDLVFAAPGGHPKDINLYQAQKALGHAALITRPGGTIVLVAACGEG
;
A
#
# COMPACT_ATOMS: atom_id res chain seq x y z
N ARG A 1 -4.29 2.51 22.06
CA ARG A 1 -5.70 2.27 21.64
C ARG A 1 -5.69 1.84 20.18
N SER A 2 -6.47 0.83 19.81
CA SER A 2 -6.69 0.47 18.43
C SER A 2 -7.77 1.38 17.81
N HIS A 3 -7.64 1.63 16.50
CA HIS A 3 -8.64 2.34 15.72
C HIS A 3 -9.72 1.38 15.24
N ASP A 4 -10.98 1.81 15.28
CA ASP A 4 -12.11 1.12 14.65
C ASP A 4 -12.66 2.02 13.53
N CYS A 5 -12.54 1.58 12.29
CA CYS A 5 -13.01 2.32 11.11
C CYS A 5 -14.55 2.41 11.00
N ALA A 6 -15.29 1.65 11.80
CA ALA A 6 -16.76 1.68 11.87
C ALA A 6 -17.28 2.64 12.96
N ASP A 7 -16.45 3.04 13.92
CA ASP A 7 -16.82 3.92 15.03
C ASP A 7 -16.93 5.38 14.58
N ARG A 8 -18.06 5.72 13.98
CA ARG A 8 -18.34 7.09 13.48
C ARG A 8 -18.33 8.16 14.57
N ALA A 9 -18.64 7.81 15.81
CA ALA A 9 -18.68 8.78 16.93
C ALA A 9 -17.28 9.33 17.25
N ASN A 10 -16.23 8.55 16.97
CA ASN A 10 -14.83 8.92 17.18
C ASN A 10 -14.14 9.41 15.89
N MET A 11 -14.90 9.84 14.88
CA MET A 11 -14.36 10.43 13.66
C MET A 11 -14.59 11.94 13.62
N VAL A 12 -13.75 12.60 12.81
CA VAL A 12 -13.92 14.00 12.37
C VAL A 12 -14.01 13.97 10.86
N ASP A 13 -15.09 14.54 10.33
CA ASP A 13 -15.32 14.70 8.90
C ASP A 13 -14.53 15.90 8.37
N LEU A 14 -13.81 15.70 7.27
CA LEU A 14 -12.97 16.71 6.62
C LEU A 14 -13.40 17.00 5.18
N GLY A 15 -14.58 16.52 4.76
CA GLY A 15 -15.07 16.66 3.38
C GLY A 15 -14.54 15.56 2.46
N GLU A 16 -14.29 15.88 1.21
CA GLU A 16 -13.95 14.91 0.16
C GLU A 16 -12.67 15.30 -0.57
N THR A 17 -11.95 14.27 -1.07
CA THR A 17 -10.85 14.47 -2.02
C THR A 17 -11.39 14.93 -3.37
N ARG A 18 -10.51 15.41 -4.27
CA ARG A 18 -10.86 15.75 -5.66
C ARG A 18 -11.42 14.56 -6.45
N ARG A 19 -11.22 13.34 -5.99
CA ARG A 19 -11.76 12.11 -6.56
C ARG A 19 -13.08 11.67 -5.92
N GLY A 20 -13.66 12.49 -5.02
CA GLY A 20 -14.90 12.19 -4.34
C GLY A 20 -14.78 11.16 -3.22
N THR A 21 -13.60 10.92 -2.70
CA THR A 21 -13.42 10.05 -1.53
C THR A 21 -13.76 10.83 -0.27
N PRO A 22 -14.80 10.43 0.50
CA PRO A 22 -15.15 11.09 1.76
C PRO A 22 -14.03 10.83 2.77
N VAL A 23 -13.59 11.90 3.46
CA VAL A 23 -12.48 11.81 4.41
C VAL A 23 -12.98 12.05 5.81
N ALA A 24 -13.03 10.99 6.61
CA ALA A 24 -13.27 11.07 8.04
C ALA A 24 -12.15 10.36 8.79
N VAL A 25 -11.51 11.04 9.73
CA VAL A 25 -10.31 10.58 10.43
C VAL A 25 -10.58 10.44 11.93
N ASN A 26 -9.84 9.54 12.57
CA ASN A 26 -9.88 9.31 14.00
C ASN A 26 -9.71 10.62 14.79
N ARG A 27 -10.63 10.91 15.73
CA ARG A 27 -10.66 12.14 16.52
C ARG A 27 -9.38 12.35 17.35
N ALA A 28 -8.80 11.29 17.90
CA ALA A 28 -7.57 11.41 18.67
C ALA A 28 -6.37 11.79 17.79
N TRP A 29 -6.33 11.27 16.55
CA TRP A 29 -5.35 11.69 15.55
C TRP A 29 -5.52 13.17 15.19
N TRP A 30 -6.75 13.58 14.90
CA TRP A 30 -7.04 14.97 14.50
C TRP A 30 -6.70 15.98 15.58
N GLY A 31 -6.93 15.64 16.85
CA GLY A 31 -6.64 16.50 18.00
C GLY A 31 -5.18 16.53 18.43
N ALA A 32 -4.29 15.77 17.81
CA ALA A 32 -2.87 15.77 18.14
C ALA A 32 -2.13 16.94 17.48
N ASP A 33 -1.23 17.61 18.23
CA ASP A 33 -0.39 18.70 17.71
C ASP A 33 0.66 18.21 16.71
N LEU A 34 1.20 17.01 16.95
CA LEU A 34 2.20 16.38 16.09
C LEU A 34 1.73 15.01 15.66
N ARG A 35 1.68 14.80 14.33
CA ARG A 35 1.18 13.59 13.71
C ARG A 35 2.26 12.92 12.87
N ILE A 36 2.78 11.82 13.37
CA ILE A 36 3.88 11.06 12.78
C ILE A 36 3.38 9.66 12.44
N VAL A 37 3.73 9.17 11.26
CA VAL A 37 3.49 7.79 10.85
C VAL A 37 4.80 7.01 10.85
N VAL A 38 4.72 5.74 11.29
CA VAL A 38 5.84 4.80 11.29
C VAL A 38 5.42 3.58 10.50
N GLY A 39 6.30 3.06 9.64
CA GLY A 39 6.01 1.87 8.83
C GLY A 39 7.11 1.54 7.83
N ASN A 40 6.78 0.72 6.84
CA ASN A 40 7.68 0.28 5.80
C ASN A 40 7.25 0.80 4.43
N ILE A 41 8.25 1.03 3.57
CA ILE A 41 8.01 1.20 2.14
C ILE A 41 8.14 -0.20 1.51
N GLU A 42 7.09 -0.68 0.87
CA GLU A 42 7.01 -1.99 0.21
C GLU A 42 6.23 -1.87 -1.09
N PRO A 43 6.46 -2.75 -2.08
CA PRO A 43 5.62 -2.83 -3.26
C PRO A 43 4.17 -3.16 -2.88
N HIS A 44 3.20 -2.55 -3.56
CA HIS A 44 1.79 -2.79 -3.29
C HIS A 44 1.01 -2.95 -4.59
N GLN A 45 0.22 -4.03 -4.68
CA GLN A 45 -0.41 -4.52 -5.92
C GLN A 45 -1.20 -3.46 -6.71
N PHE A 46 -1.96 -2.58 -6.06
CA PHE A 46 -2.77 -1.55 -6.73
C PHE A 46 -2.45 -0.11 -6.29
N MET A 47 -1.77 0.10 -5.16
CA MET A 47 -1.34 1.43 -4.71
C MET A 47 0.11 1.75 -5.10
N GLY A 48 0.74 0.88 -5.88
CA GLY A 48 2.14 1.00 -6.25
C GLY A 48 3.08 0.66 -5.10
N PHE A 49 2.97 1.40 -4.00
CA PHE A 49 3.78 1.23 -2.79
C PHE A 49 2.96 1.45 -1.52
N SER A 50 3.36 0.81 -0.41
CA SER A 50 2.99 1.18 0.96
C SER A 50 3.91 2.28 1.50
N GLY A 51 3.77 2.63 2.77
CA GLY A 51 4.57 3.68 3.40
C GLY A 51 4.03 5.10 3.20
N GLY A 52 4.77 6.09 3.68
CA GLY A 52 4.36 7.48 3.69
C GLY A 52 3.05 7.69 4.46
N VAL A 53 2.19 8.53 3.95
CA VAL A 53 0.89 8.84 4.56
C VAL A 53 -0.08 7.67 4.64
N LYS A 54 0.14 6.59 3.86
CA LYS A 54 -0.81 5.47 3.73
C LYS A 54 -1.15 4.84 5.08
N SER A 55 -0.19 4.76 6.00
CA SER A 55 -0.41 4.18 7.34
C SER A 55 -1.51 4.90 8.12
N ALA A 56 -1.64 6.22 7.99
CA ALA A 56 -2.71 6.99 8.61
C ALA A 56 -3.93 7.16 7.68
N ALA A 57 -3.69 7.45 6.41
CA ALA A 57 -4.75 7.72 5.42
C ALA A 57 -5.68 6.51 5.18
N VAL A 58 -5.18 5.30 5.38
CA VAL A 58 -5.96 4.07 5.35
C VAL A 58 -6.21 3.55 6.77
N GLY A 59 -5.18 3.55 7.62
CA GLY A 59 -5.22 2.92 8.94
C GLY A 59 -5.98 3.69 10.02
N LEU A 60 -6.27 4.98 9.83
CA LEU A 60 -6.94 5.84 10.83
C LEU A 60 -8.18 6.56 10.28
N THR A 61 -8.65 6.18 9.11
CA THR A 61 -9.83 6.77 8.48
C THR A 61 -11.04 5.86 8.55
N SER A 62 -12.20 6.39 8.19
CA SER A 62 -13.47 5.65 8.23
C SER A 62 -13.54 4.54 7.18
N ARG A 63 -14.40 3.56 7.42
CA ARG A 63 -14.70 2.50 6.44
C ARG A 63 -15.13 3.07 5.08
N ALA A 64 -15.90 4.15 5.06
CA ALA A 64 -16.32 4.81 3.83
C ALA A 64 -15.11 5.35 3.06
N THR A 65 -14.18 6.04 3.72
CA THR A 65 -12.92 6.51 3.14
C THR A 65 -12.13 5.37 2.52
N ILE A 66 -11.92 4.29 3.29
CA ILE A 66 -11.17 3.11 2.84
C ILE A 66 -11.84 2.47 1.63
N ASN A 67 -13.14 2.20 1.69
CA ASN A 67 -13.87 1.51 0.62
C ASN A 67 -13.88 2.32 -0.67
N THR A 68 -14.12 3.63 -0.60
CA THR A 68 -14.13 4.49 -1.79
C THR A 68 -12.75 4.56 -2.45
N ASN A 69 -11.68 4.75 -1.65
CA ASN A 69 -10.32 4.71 -2.19
C ASN A 69 -9.99 3.34 -2.80
N HIS A 70 -10.30 2.24 -2.11
CA HIS A 70 -9.99 0.89 -2.59
C HIS A 70 -10.82 0.46 -3.80
N ALA A 71 -12.02 1.03 -4.02
CA ALA A 71 -12.80 0.80 -5.24
C ALA A 71 -12.05 1.25 -6.51
N MET A 72 -11.10 2.19 -6.39
CA MET A 72 -10.24 2.60 -7.51
C MET A 72 -9.19 1.55 -7.91
N MET A 73 -9.10 0.39 -7.23
CA MET A 73 -8.12 -0.66 -7.57
C MET A 73 -8.26 -1.21 -9.00
N THR A 74 -9.43 -1.05 -9.62
CA THR A 74 -9.69 -1.45 -11.01
C THR A 74 -9.41 -0.33 -12.01
N ALA A 75 -9.07 0.87 -11.56
CA ALA A 75 -8.79 1.99 -12.45
C ALA A 75 -7.48 1.78 -13.22
N PRO A 76 -7.41 2.21 -14.49
CA PRO A 76 -6.15 2.23 -15.23
C PRO A 76 -5.07 2.98 -14.46
N GLY A 77 -3.88 2.38 -14.30
CA GLY A 77 -2.79 2.95 -13.53
C GLY A 77 -2.76 2.59 -12.05
N ALA A 78 -3.80 1.96 -11.50
CA ALA A 78 -3.80 1.38 -10.16
C ALA A 78 -3.00 0.06 -10.14
N VAL A 79 -1.69 0.14 -10.33
CA VAL A 79 -0.81 -1.02 -10.49
C VAL A 79 0.42 -0.91 -9.58
N ILE A 80 1.07 -2.04 -9.36
CA ILE A 80 2.31 -2.12 -8.60
C ILE A 80 3.41 -1.25 -9.23
N ASN A 81 4.35 -0.79 -8.41
CA ASN A 81 5.53 -0.02 -8.81
C ASN A 81 5.23 1.36 -9.43
N ARG A 82 4.00 1.84 -9.38
CA ARG A 82 3.55 3.14 -9.90
C ARG A 82 3.18 4.06 -8.73
N TYR A 83 3.75 5.26 -8.67
CA TYR A 83 3.53 6.18 -7.55
C TYR A 83 2.86 7.50 -8.00
N GLU A 84 3.49 8.27 -8.88
CA GLU A 84 3.09 9.64 -9.23
C GLU A 84 1.75 9.71 -9.96
N ASP A 85 1.46 8.74 -10.80
CA ASP A 85 0.28 8.67 -11.66
C ASP A 85 -0.69 7.54 -11.30
N ASN A 86 -0.48 6.90 -10.15
CA ASN A 86 -1.39 5.88 -9.63
C ASN A 86 -2.60 6.53 -8.96
N PRO A 87 -3.84 6.33 -9.48
CA PRO A 87 -5.02 7.03 -8.97
C PRO A 87 -5.34 6.73 -7.51
N CYS A 88 -5.22 5.45 -7.08
CA CYS A 88 -5.42 5.07 -5.67
C CYS A 88 -4.39 5.74 -4.77
N ARG A 89 -3.12 5.77 -5.20
CA ARG A 89 -2.04 6.36 -4.43
C ARG A 89 -2.18 7.87 -4.32
N GLN A 90 -2.49 8.56 -5.39
CA GLN A 90 -2.65 10.01 -5.38
C GLN A 90 -3.83 10.46 -4.53
N ASP A 91 -4.90 9.67 -4.47
CA ASP A 91 -6.01 9.91 -3.56
C ASP A 91 -5.58 9.73 -2.09
N VAL A 92 -4.82 8.68 -1.77
CA VAL A 92 -4.21 8.48 -0.44
C VAL A 92 -3.28 9.63 -0.05
N GLU A 93 -2.49 10.16 -0.99
CA GLU A 93 -1.64 11.34 -0.74
C GLU A 93 -2.49 12.58 -0.43
N GLU A 94 -3.62 12.77 -1.10
CA GLU A 94 -4.55 13.86 -0.81
C GLU A 94 -5.20 13.68 0.56
N ILE A 95 -5.70 12.48 0.87
CA ILE A 95 -6.20 12.16 2.22
C ILE A 95 -5.14 12.46 3.27
N GLY A 96 -3.89 12.03 3.06
CA GLY A 96 -2.78 12.28 3.99
C GLY A 96 -2.54 13.77 4.28
N ARG A 97 -2.67 14.62 3.25
CA ARG A 97 -2.61 16.09 3.43
C ARG A 97 -3.81 16.61 4.22
N MET A 98 -5.03 16.16 3.91
CA MET A 98 -6.25 16.56 4.59
C MET A 98 -6.23 16.21 6.08
N ILE A 99 -5.77 14.99 6.44
CA ILE A 99 -5.65 14.55 7.83
C ILE A 99 -4.40 15.07 8.54
N GLY A 100 -3.54 15.78 7.83
CA GLY A 100 -2.38 16.49 8.36
C GLY A 100 -1.27 15.57 8.86
N VAL A 101 -0.81 14.63 8.05
CA VAL A 101 0.41 13.86 8.38
C VAL A 101 1.63 14.76 8.25
N HIS A 102 2.30 15.05 9.38
CA HIS A 102 3.46 15.97 9.43
C HIS A 102 4.75 15.28 9.02
N TYR A 103 5.01 14.09 9.57
CA TYR A 103 6.24 13.33 9.33
C TYR A 103 5.98 11.84 9.12
N ALA A 104 6.84 11.24 8.34
CA ALA A 104 6.93 9.79 8.21
C ALA A 104 8.32 9.32 8.65
N LEU A 105 8.36 8.21 9.39
CA LEU A 105 9.54 7.41 9.66
C LEU A 105 9.32 6.06 9.01
N ASN A 106 10.01 5.80 7.91
CA ASN A 106 9.82 4.56 7.17
C ASN A 106 11.13 3.78 7.01
N ALA A 107 11.02 2.46 7.12
CA ALA A 107 12.08 1.53 6.79
C ALA A 107 11.90 0.97 5.37
N VAL A 108 13.02 0.65 4.73
CA VAL A 108 13.10 -0.28 3.62
C VAL A 108 13.76 -1.55 4.17
N ILE A 109 13.07 -2.68 4.05
CA ILE A 109 13.51 -3.96 4.61
C ILE A 109 13.98 -4.83 3.45
N ASN A 110 15.07 -5.59 3.62
CA ASN A 110 15.57 -6.52 2.62
C ASN A 110 14.84 -7.89 2.69
N ASP A 111 15.19 -8.81 1.81
CA ASP A 111 14.65 -10.18 1.74
C ASP A 111 14.96 -11.02 2.98
N HIS A 112 16.03 -10.70 3.71
CA HIS A 112 16.39 -11.30 4.99
C HIS A 112 15.61 -10.70 6.18
N LYS A 113 14.67 -9.79 5.94
CA LYS A 113 13.89 -9.04 6.94
C LYS A 113 14.72 -8.11 7.84
N GLU A 114 15.88 -7.68 7.34
CA GLU A 114 16.74 -6.71 8.00
C GLU A 114 16.41 -5.30 7.48
N ILE A 115 16.57 -4.29 8.34
CA ILE A 115 16.40 -2.90 7.96
C ILE A 115 17.60 -2.47 7.11
N ALA A 116 17.39 -2.34 5.79
CA ALA A 116 18.42 -1.87 4.87
C ALA A 116 18.56 -0.34 4.91
N HIS A 117 17.43 0.38 4.98
CA HIS A 117 17.40 1.85 5.04
C HIS A 117 16.33 2.35 5.99
N VAL A 118 16.61 3.50 6.63
CA VAL A 118 15.63 4.26 7.41
C VAL A 118 15.57 5.67 6.86
N LEU A 119 14.35 6.14 6.61
CA LEU A 119 14.09 7.50 6.11
C LEU A 119 13.10 8.21 7.02
N ALA A 120 13.39 9.46 7.35
CA ALA A 120 12.53 10.32 8.15
C ALA A 120 12.40 11.70 7.49
N GLY A 121 11.21 12.29 7.59
CA GLY A 121 10.93 13.63 7.06
C GLY A 121 9.49 13.81 6.61
N PRO A 122 9.20 14.86 5.82
CA PRO A 122 7.92 15.03 5.17
C PRO A 122 7.56 13.78 4.35
N PRO A 123 6.32 13.28 4.43
CA PRO A 123 5.96 11.98 3.84
C PRO A 123 6.28 11.84 2.35
N VAL A 124 6.06 12.90 1.57
CA VAL A 124 6.34 12.90 0.12
C VAL A 124 7.84 12.72 -0.15
N ASP A 125 8.70 13.39 0.63
CA ASP A 125 10.16 13.31 0.47
C ASP A 125 10.67 11.93 0.90
N VAL A 126 10.10 11.36 1.95
CA VAL A 126 10.39 9.98 2.39
C VAL A 126 10.06 8.99 1.27
N MET A 127 8.90 9.14 0.61
CA MET A 127 8.52 8.27 -0.50
C MET A 127 9.42 8.46 -1.73
N ARG A 128 9.69 9.71 -2.14
CA ARG A 128 10.56 10.01 -3.28
C ARG A 128 11.97 9.43 -3.13
N ARG A 129 12.50 9.48 -1.91
CA ARG A 129 13.83 8.93 -1.60
C ARG A 129 13.81 7.42 -1.38
N GLY A 130 12.75 6.90 -0.78
CA GLY A 130 12.66 5.49 -0.40
C GLY A 130 12.31 4.55 -1.56
N ILE A 131 11.49 5.01 -2.52
CA ILE A 131 11.11 4.19 -3.69
C ILE A 131 12.32 3.74 -4.53
N PRO A 132 13.29 4.60 -4.91
CA PRO A 132 14.49 4.15 -5.61
C PRO A 132 15.33 3.14 -4.81
N LEU A 133 15.44 3.33 -3.50
CA LEU A 133 16.16 2.39 -2.61
C LEU A 133 15.44 1.04 -2.54
N LEU A 134 14.10 1.04 -2.45
CA LEU A 134 13.32 -0.19 -2.50
C LEU A 134 13.48 -0.92 -3.83
N ARG A 135 13.42 -0.18 -4.95
CA ARG A 135 13.60 -0.74 -6.29
C ARG A 135 14.98 -1.41 -6.45
N SER A 136 16.04 -0.82 -5.92
CA SER A 136 17.38 -1.41 -6.00
C SER A 136 17.50 -2.75 -5.27
N ILE A 137 16.61 -3.04 -4.30
CA ILE A 137 16.59 -4.29 -3.55
C ILE A 137 15.64 -5.32 -4.18
N TYR A 138 14.45 -4.89 -4.63
CA TYR A 138 13.36 -5.80 -4.97
C TYR A 138 13.00 -5.86 -6.45
N GLN A 139 13.44 -4.87 -7.26
CA GLN A 139 13.08 -4.86 -8.67
C GLN A 139 14.04 -5.74 -9.46
N VAL A 140 13.48 -6.76 -10.10
CA VAL A 140 14.19 -7.61 -11.07
C VAL A 140 13.65 -7.28 -12.45
N THR A 141 14.54 -7.07 -13.41
CA THR A 141 14.18 -6.93 -14.83
C THR A 141 14.30 -8.28 -15.50
N VAL A 142 13.30 -8.65 -16.28
CA VAL A 142 13.34 -9.84 -17.15
C VAL A 142 13.36 -9.38 -18.61
N ASP A 143 14.18 -10.02 -19.43
CA ASP A 143 14.35 -9.63 -20.83
C ASP A 143 13.13 -10.03 -21.68
N GLU A 144 12.55 -11.21 -21.40
CA GLU A 144 11.37 -11.74 -22.10
C GLU A 144 10.35 -12.35 -21.13
N PRO A 145 9.05 -12.23 -21.43
CA PRO A 145 8.03 -12.89 -20.64
C PRO A 145 8.09 -14.42 -20.75
N PHE A 146 7.67 -15.11 -19.70
CA PHE A 146 7.72 -16.56 -19.58
C PHE A 146 6.42 -17.24 -20.02
N ASP A 147 6.53 -18.47 -20.55
CA ASP A 147 5.38 -19.35 -20.87
C ASP A 147 4.68 -19.89 -19.63
N LEU A 148 5.47 -20.19 -18.60
CA LEU A 148 5.04 -20.80 -17.35
C LEU A 148 5.73 -20.12 -16.19
N VAL A 149 4.95 -19.66 -15.21
CA VAL A 149 5.45 -19.03 -13.99
C VAL A 149 4.87 -19.73 -12.76
N PHE A 150 5.72 -20.17 -11.86
CA PHE A 150 5.32 -20.63 -10.53
C PHE A 150 5.40 -19.47 -9.55
N ALA A 151 4.27 -19.18 -8.88
CA ALA A 151 4.15 -18.11 -7.91
C ALA A 151 3.89 -18.68 -6.52
N ALA A 152 4.78 -18.37 -5.56
CA ALA A 152 4.58 -18.71 -4.15
C ALA A 152 4.62 -17.43 -3.30
N PRO A 153 3.61 -17.17 -2.44
CA PRO A 153 3.57 -15.96 -1.63
C PRO A 153 4.57 -15.94 -0.47
N GLY A 154 5.24 -17.06 -0.18
CA GLY A 154 6.32 -17.16 0.83
C GLY A 154 5.85 -17.63 2.20
N GLY A 155 4.78 -18.44 2.28
CA GLY A 155 4.32 -19.09 3.50
C GLY A 155 3.51 -18.16 4.43
N HIS A 156 3.14 -18.73 5.60
CA HIS A 156 2.35 -18.03 6.61
C HIS A 156 3.02 -16.74 7.10
N PRO A 157 2.28 -15.62 7.29
CA PRO A 157 0.84 -15.42 7.07
C PRO A 157 0.48 -14.96 5.65
N LYS A 158 1.42 -14.93 4.69
CA LYS A 158 1.20 -14.40 3.34
C LYS A 158 0.34 -15.33 2.48
N ASP A 159 0.18 -16.58 2.87
CA ASP A 159 -0.65 -17.59 2.22
C ASP A 159 -1.75 -18.16 3.12
N ILE A 160 -2.13 -17.43 4.18
CA ILE A 160 -3.13 -17.86 5.15
C ILE A 160 -4.50 -18.12 4.49
N ASN A 161 -4.84 -17.39 3.45
CA ASN A 161 -6.03 -17.57 2.62
C ASN A 161 -5.76 -17.11 1.18
N LEU A 162 -6.70 -17.42 0.28
CA LEU A 162 -6.57 -17.08 -1.14
C LEU A 162 -6.50 -15.56 -1.37
N TYR A 163 -7.17 -14.75 -0.56
CA TYR A 163 -7.11 -13.29 -0.66
C TYR A 163 -5.69 -12.75 -0.45
N GLN A 164 -4.92 -13.33 0.44
CA GLN A 164 -3.52 -12.96 0.63
C GLN A 164 -2.63 -13.58 -0.45
N ALA A 165 -2.81 -14.87 -0.73
CA ALA A 165 -1.99 -15.62 -1.68
C ALA A 165 -2.06 -15.05 -3.11
N GLN A 166 -3.24 -14.57 -3.55
CA GLN A 166 -3.42 -14.00 -4.89
C GLN A 166 -2.53 -12.80 -5.20
N LYS A 167 -1.93 -12.17 -4.20
CA LYS A 167 -0.99 -11.06 -4.41
C LYS A 167 0.24 -11.51 -5.22
N ALA A 168 0.65 -12.78 -5.06
CA ALA A 168 1.72 -13.37 -5.85
C ALA A 168 1.35 -13.49 -7.34
N LEU A 169 0.06 -13.70 -7.68
CA LEU A 169 -0.41 -13.74 -9.06
C LEU A 169 -0.22 -12.39 -9.76
N GLY A 170 -0.45 -11.28 -9.05
CA GLY A 170 -0.25 -9.94 -9.59
C GLY A 170 1.20 -9.69 -10.03
N HIS A 171 2.17 -10.22 -9.28
CA HIS A 171 3.59 -10.15 -9.64
C HIS A 171 3.91 -11.09 -10.80
N ALA A 172 3.43 -12.33 -10.74
CA ALA A 172 3.64 -13.33 -11.79
C ALA A 172 3.07 -12.88 -13.14
N ALA A 173 1.90 -12.23 -13.13
CA ALA A 173 1.25 -11.73 -14.35
C ALA A 173 2.10 -10.69 -15.11
N LEU A 174 2.97 -9.94 -14.42
CA LEU A 174 3.86 -8.96 -15.05
C LEU A 174 4.92 -9.60 -15.95
N ILE A 175 5.27 -10.85 -15.65
CA ILE A 175 6.35 -11.58 -16.34
C ILE A 175 5.84 -12.81 -17.12
N THR A 176 4.52 -13.03 -17.15
CA THR A 176 3.91 -14.10 -17.93
C THR A 176 3.41 -13.52 -19.26
N ARG A 177 3.74 -14.18 -20.38
CA ARG A 177 3.25 -13.76 -21.69
C ARG A 177 1.74 -13.91 -21.82
N PRO A 178 1.06 -13.16 -22.70
CA PRO A 178 -0.34 -13.40 -23.03
C PRO A 178 -0.55 -14.87 -23.49
N GLY A 179 -1.51 -15.56 -22.85
CA GLY A 179 -1.74 -16.99 -23.09
C GLY A 179 -0.81 -17.95 -22.35
N GLY A 180 0.14 -17.45 -21.58
CA GLY A 180 0.99 -18.25 -20.69
C GLY A 180 0.23 -18.76 -19.46
N THR A 181 0.88 -19.61 -18.67
CA THR A 181 0.30 -20.26 -17.49
C THR A 181 0.95 -19.77 -16.22
N ILE A 182 0.14 -19.44 -15.21
CA ILE A 182 0.62 -19.16 -13.85
C ILE A 182 0.13 -20.26 -12.91
N VAL A 183 1.04 -20.87 -12.15
CA VAL A 183 0.73 -21.85 -11.12
C VAL A 183 0.94 -21.20 -9.75
N LEU A 184 -0.14 -20.96 -9.02
CA LEU A 184 -0.07 -20.47 -7.64
C LEU A 184 0.11 -21.65 -6.68
N VAL A 185 1.17 -21.59 -5.85
CA VAL A 185 1.46 -22.58 -4.80
C VAL A 185 1.28 -21.91 -3.45
N ALA A 186 0.21 -22.25 -2.72
CA ALA A 186 -0.14 -21.63 -1.44
C ALA A 186 -0.87 -22.63 -0.54
N ALA A 187 -0.69 -22.52 0.77
CA ALA A 187 -1.34 -23.44 1.75
C ALA A 187 -2.82 -23.12 1.94
N CYS A 188 -3.20 -21.83 1.96
CA CYS A 188 -4.58 -21.33 2.14
C CYS A 188 -5.34 -22.03 3.29
N GLY A 189 -4.73 -22.10 4.48
CA GLY A 189 -5.28 -22.86 5.62
C GLY A 189 -6.61 -22.34 6.16
N GLU A 190 -6.99 -21.11 5.83
CA GLU A 190 -8.28 -20.50 6.19
C GLU A 190 -9.27 -20.39 5.01
N GLY A 191 -8.93 -20.98 3.86
CA GLY A 191 -9.78 -20.97 2.65
C GLY A 191 -9.36 -19.94 1.58
#